data_8f75213c691f0aa622826ef4b6693372
#
_entry.id   8f75213c691f0aa622826ef4b6693372
#
_cell.length_a   1.000
_cell.length_b   1.000
_cell.length_c   1.000
_cell.angle_alpha   90.00
_cell.angle_beta   90.00
_cell.angle_gamma   90.00
#
_symmetry.space_group_name_H-M   'P 1'
#
loop_
_entity.id
_entity.type
_entity.pdbx_description
1 polymer ?
#
loop_
_entity_poly.entity_id
_entity_poly.type
_entity_poly.pdbx_seq_one_letter_code
_entity_poly.pdbx_strand_id
1 'polypeptide(L)'
;MIGLLMSLSSASVYAQESDKLHLSGSLQSDMLLAQKDSTTGAEATGSRFRTNTYLDLRLSNRYFEAGARLEYMPHPLPGYESDFKGWGVPYAYLKGRYKNAELTLGSFYEQFGSGFILRSYEERSLGIDNSLQGARLNYLPCAGVAVKLLTGRQRRYWHHNKSWMTGADVEWNMEESFKLLQQHNTYIMLGASYLNKYERDEVVMVDPTHRLRLPRYVNAFDLRLRVQHHGFNVLAEMAMKTQDPSHDNGYIYRNGYVAMLSGSYSKRGMSLLLQAKRSTNMGFRSRRGMEGISSFINHLPPFTVEHTYTLAALYPYATRPEGEWAYQATAAYTFPKGFWMGGKYGITTKVNFSHVHSVRKKGAGEMGTEGYGSPFWAWGDATYYQDIDVQVEKRLSKATKLNLMYMYQRYNQTLLEGHGGMLNTHIFVADVKQKLGTNAILR
;
A
#
# COMPACT_ATOMS: atom_id res chain seq x y z
N MET A 1 -8.39 -15.15 -3.21
CA MET A 1 -9.03 -13.86 -3.58
C MET A 1 -7.91 -13.03 -4.14
N ILE A 2 -7.86 -12.85 -5.45
CA ILE A 2 -6.82 -12.05 -6.12
C ILE A 2 -7.15 -10.62 -5.75
N GLY A 3 -6.31 -10.01 -4.91
CA GLY A 3 -6.33 -8.57 -4.67
C GLY A 3 -5.94 -7.88 -5.98
N LEU A 4 -6.95 -7.58 -6.80
CA LEU A 4 -6.81 -6.64 -7.87
C LEU A 4 -6.48 -5.31 -7.19
N LEU A 5 -5.24 -4.84 -7.29
CA LEU A 5 -4.92 -3.43 -7.17
C LEU A 5 -5.65 -2.72 -8.31
N MET A 6 -6.96 -2.54 -8.13
CA MET A 6 -7.68 -1.53 -8.87
C MET A 6 -7.13 -0.20 -8.34
N SER A 7 -6.23 0.41 -9.10
CA SER A 7 -6.22 1.85 -9.15
C SER A 7 -7.65 2.21 -9.60
N LEU A 8 -8.48 2.57 -8.64
CA LEU A 8 -9.70 3.30 -8.92
C LEU A 8 -9.22 4.62 -9.54
N SER A 9 -9.01 4.62 -10.86
CA SER A 9 -9.35 5.80 -11.62
C SER A 9 -10.77 6.06 -11.18
N SER A 10 -10.97 7.08 -10.36
CA SER A 10 -12.27 7.62 -10.05
C SER A 10 -12.83 8.22 -11.34
N ALA A 11 -13.24 7.36 -12.27
CA ALA A 11 -14.33 7.68 -13.14
C ALA A 11 -15.47 7.92 -12.17
N SER A 12 -15.73 9.19 -11.87
CA SER A 12 -16.91 9.62 -11.15
C SER A 12 -18.08 9.12 -11.98
N VAL A 13 -18.57 7.92 -11.67
CA VAL A 13 -19.91 7.55 -12.04
C VAL A 13 -20.75 8.61 -11.33
N TYR A 14 -21.21 9.59 -12.09
CA TYR A 14 -22.25 10.49 -11.64
C TYR A 14 -23.52 9.63 -11.46
N ALA A 15 -23.60 8.92 -10.33
CA ALA A 15 -24.90 8.54 -9.82
C ALA A 15 -25.69 9.85 -9.72
N GLN A 16 -26.93 9.89 -10.20
CA GLN A 16 -27.81 11.03 -10.08
C GLN A 16 -27.97 11.37 -8.58
N GLU A 17 -27.00 12.13 -8.06
CA GLU A 17 -27.12 12.67 -6.70
C GLU A 17 -28.27 13.70 -6.73
N SER A 18 -29.24 13.47 -5.89
CA SER A 18 -30.40 14.34 -5.69
C SER A 18 -29.93 15.74 -5.28
N ASP A 19 -30.60 16.79 -5.76
CA ASP A 19 -30.41 18.16 -5.26
C ASP A 19 -30.78 18.31 -3.79
N LYS A 20 -31.47 17.31 -3.21
CA LYS A 20 -31.85 17.28 -1.80
C LYS A 20 -30.66 16.89 -0.92
N LEU A 21 -30.61 17.51 0.25
CA LEU A 21 -29.66 17.17 1.30
C LEU A 21 -29.89 15.75 1.81
N HIS A 22 -28.84 14.95 1.83
CA HIS A 22 -28.84 13.60 2.36
C HIS A 22 -27.84 13.50 3.52
N LEU A 23 -28.37 13.19 4.72
CA LEU A 23 -27.55 12.89 5.91
C LEU A 23 -27.38 11.39 6.03
N SER A 24 -26.14 10.94 6.16
CA SER A 24 -25.80 9.54 6.44
C SER A 24 -24.77 9.46 7.56
N GLY A 25 -24.70 8.32 8.21
CA GLY A 25 -23.71 8.08 9.27
C GLY A 25 -23.45 6.59 9.44
N SER A 26 -22.29 6.26 9.98
CA SER A 26 -21.93 4.91 10.37
C SER A 26 -21.22 4.92 11.73
N LEU A 27 -21.52 3.93 12.54
CA LEU A 27 -20.85 3.67 13.81
C LEU A 27 -20.15 2.32 13.72
N GLN A 28 -18.85 2.32 13.98
CA GLN A 28 -18.03 1.11 14.15
C GLN A 28 -17.41 1.14 15.53
N SER A 29 -17.44 0.02 16.24
CA SER A 29 -16.75 -0.12 17.52
C SER A 29 -16.15 -1.51 17.62
N ASP A 30 -14.82 -1.54 17.71
CA ASP A 30 -14.05 -2.75 17.92
C ASP A 30 -13.67 -2.82 19.41
N MET A 31 -13.99 -3.94 20.06
CA MET A 31 -13.85 -4.10 21.50
C MET A 31 -13.05 -5.35 21.83
N LEU A 32 -12.19 -5.26 22.84
CA LEU A 32 -11.40 -6.37 23.37
C LEU A 32 -11.51 -6.40 24.88
N LEU A 33 -11.86 -7.56 25.41
CA LEU A 33 -11.74 -7.86 26.84
C LEU A 33 -10.51 -8.74 27.07
N ALA A 34 -9.40 -8.14 27.50
CA ALA A 34 -8.15 -8.85 27.73
C ALA A 34 -8.23 -9.70 29.00
N GLN A 35 -7.74 -10.94 28.93
CA GLN A 35 -7.61 -11.85 30.06
C GLN A 35 -6.14 -12.24 30.24
N LYS A 36 -5.75 -12.54 31.48
CA LYS A 36 -4.45 -13.15 31.77
C LYS A 36 -4.44 -14.59 31.29
N ASP A 37 -3.37 -15.02 30.67
CA ASP A 37 -3.13 -16.40 30.30
C ASP A 37 -1.74 -16.83 30.76
N SER A 38 -1.68 -17.63 31.79
CA SER A 38 -0.43 -18.15 32.36
C SER A 38 0.29 -19.12 31.43
N THR A 39 -0.43 -19.77 30.50
CA THR A 39 0.14 -20.74 29.56
C THR A 39 0.95 -20.03 28.48
N THR A 40 0.46 -18.91 27.98
CA THR A 40 1.14 -18.11 26.96
C THR A 40 2.01 -16.99 27.56
N GLY A 41 1.98 -16.78 28.87
CA GLY A 41 2.65 -15.68 29.55
C GLY A 41 2.00 -14.33 29.28
N ALA A 42 0.79 -14.30 28.71
CA ALA A 42 0.09 -13.07 28.41
C ALA A 42 -0.37 -12.38 29.71
N GLU A 43 0.17 -11.20 29.98
CA GLU A 43 -0.25 -10.34 31.06
C GLU A 43 -1.34 -9.37 30.59
N ALA A 44 -2.44 -9.24 31.35
CA ALA A 44 -3.41 -8.19 31.13
C ALA A 44 -2.84 -6.86 31.67
N THR A 45 -1.92 -6.26 30.93
CA THR A 45 -1.31 -4.98 31.30
C THR A 45 -2.28 -3.83 31.06
N GLY A 46 -2.45 -2.95 32.04
CA GLY A 46 -3.32 -1.78 31.96
C GLY A 46 -4.82 -2.11 32.02
N SER A 47 -5.64 -1.43 31.23
CA SER A 47 -7.10 -1.67 31.20
C SER A 47 -7.41 -3.01 30.52
N ARG A 48 -8.23 -3.83 31.19
CA ARG A 48 -8.75 -5.07 30.60
C ARG A 48 -9.70 -4.82 29.43
N PHE A 49 -10.46 -3.72 29.48
CA PHE A 49 -11.36 -3.32 28.40
C PHE A 49 -10.67 -2.31 27.49
N ARG A 50 -10.59 -2.65 26.23
CA ARG A 50 -10.01 -1.82 25.17
C ARG A 50 -11.04 -1.62 24.07
N THR A 51 -11.08 -0.41 23.49
CA THR A 51 -12.00 -0.12 22.39
C THR A 51 -11.45 0.94 21.47
N ASN A 52 -11.72 0.76 20.17
CA ASN A 52 -11.58 1.75 19.13
C ASN A 52 -12.97 1.99 18.53
N THR A 53 -13.50 3.18 18.71
CA THR A 53 -14.85 3.55 18.26
C THR A 53 -14.79 4.73 17.30
N TYR A 54 -15.49 4.61 16.19
CA TYR A 54 -15.54 5.60 15.11
C TYR A 54 -17.00 5.92 14.78
N LEU A 55 -17.36 7.19 14.81
CA LEU A 55 -18.64 7.69 14.32
C LEU A 55 -18.38 8.60 13.13
N ASP A 56 -18.70 8.12 11.94
CA ASP A 56 -18.62 8.89 10.70
C ASP A 56 -19.99 9.52 10.40
N LEU A 57 -20.01 10.82 10.17
CA LEU A 57 -21.19 11.58 9.74
C LEU A 57 -20.90 12.24 8.40
N ARG A 58 -21.86 12.19 7.49
CA ARG A 58 -21.75 12.75 6.14
C ARG A 58 -23.04 13.42 5.72
N LEU A 59 -22.93 14.66 5.30
CA LEU A 59 -24.00 15.46 4.71
C LEU A 59 -23.63 15.75 3.25
N SER A 60 -24.48 15.38 2.29
CA SER A 60 -24.14 15.54 0.88
C SER A 60 -25.35 15.89 0.01
N ASN A 61 -25.08 16.56 -1.11
CA ASN A 61 -25.94 16.71 -2.25
C ASN A 61 -25.12 16.70 -3.55
N ARG A 62 -25.72 17.03 -4.68
CA ARG A 62 -25.05 17.12 -5.98
C ARG A 62 -23.83 18.06 -5.98
N TYR A 63 -23.89 19.17 -5.27
CA TYR A 63 -22.90 20.26 -5.36
C TYR A 63 -21.86 20.24 -4.25
N PHE A 64 -22.19 19.71 -3.09
CA PHE A 64 -21.27 19.69 -1.98
C PHE A 64 -21.40 18.44 -1.11
N GLU A 65 -20.37 18.18 -0.35
CA GLU A 65 -20.32 17.14 0.65
C GLU A 65 -19.52 17.65 1.85
N ALA A 66 -20.06 17.47 3.06
CA ALA A 66 -19.34 17.73 4.30
C ALA A 66 -19.30 16.45 5.13
N GLY A 67 -18.16 16.14 5.71
CA GLY A 67 -18.00 14.97 6.56
C GLY A 67 -17.18 15.24 7.78
N ALA A 68 -17.48 14.52 8.86
CA ALA A 68 -16.71 14.54 10.09
C ALA A 68 -16.68 13.15 10.73
N ARG A 69 -15.56 12.80 11.35
CA ARG A 69 -15.39 11.58 12.12
C ARG A 69 -15.05 11.90 13.56
N LEU A 70 -15.86 11.40 14.47
CA LEU A 70 -15.55 11.35 15.90
C LEU A 70 -14.85 10.01 16.19
N GLU A 71 -13.70 10.05 16.83
CA GLU A 71 -12.97 8.87 17.29
C GLU A 71 -12.89 8.86 18.81
N TYR A 72 -13.05 7.66 19.41
CA TYR A 72 -12.97 7.45 20.85
C TYR A 72 -12.15 6.19 21.14
N MET A 73 -10.95 6.37 21.68
CA MET A 73 -9.97 5.33 21.96
C MET A 73 -9.36 5.51 23.37
N PRO A 74 -10.13 5.28 24.43
CA PRO A 74 -9.64 5.48 25.81
C PRO A 74 -8.49 4.51 26.13
N HIS A 75 -8.52 3.32 25.56
CA HIS A 75 -7.47 2.31 25.60
C HIS A 75 -7.41 1.65 24.23
N PRO A 76 -6.47 2.06 23.35
CA PRO A 76 -6.37 1.53 22.00
C PRO A 76 -6.17 0.01 21.98
N LEU A 77 -6.68 -0.63 20.94
CA LEU A 77 -6.50 -2.07 20.71
C LEU A 77 -5.03 -2.42 20.46
N PRO A 78 -4.60 -3.67 20.72
CA PRO A 78 -3.26 -4.13 20.35
C PRO A 78 -2.98 -3.89 18.86
N GLY A 79 -1.75 -3.48 18.53
CA GLY A 79 -1.35 -3.08 17.18
C GLY A 79 -1.44 -1.57 16.93
N TYR A 80 -2.20 -0.82 17.74
CA TYR A 80 -2.19 0.63 17.73
C TYR A 80 -1.07 1.19 18.60
N GLU A 81 -0.43 2.26 18.14
CA GLU A 81 0.52 3.02 18.97
C GLU A 81 -0.22 3.67 20.16
N SER A 82 0.44 3.72 21.33
CA SER A 82 -0.18 4.25 22.57
C SER A 82 -0.67 5.68 22.46
N ASP A 83 -0.09 6.46 21.57
CA ASP A 83 -0.38 7.88 21.33
C ASP A 83 -1.77 8.11 20.69
N PHE A 84 -2.42 7.05 20.23
CA PHE A 84 -3.83 7.10 19.82
C PHE A 84 -4.80 7.16 21.01
N LYS A 85 -4.33 7.04 22.27
CA LYS A 85 -5.19 7.17 23.43
C LYS A 85 -5.83 8.56 23.48
N GLY A 86 -7.17 8.62 23.47
CA GLY A 86 -7.91 9.87 23.51
C GLY A 86 -9.26 9.82 22.81
N TRP A 87 -9.78 11.00 22.50
CA TRP A 87 -10.96 11.18 21.68
C TRP A 87 -10.93 12.54 20.99
N GLY A 88 -11.66 12.67 19.89
CA GLY A 88 -11.72 13.94 19.16
C GLY A 88 -12.32 13.78 17.77
N VAL A 89 -12.21 14.84 16.98
CA VAL A 89 -12.62 14.89 15.57
C VAL A 89 -11.37 15.10 14.69
N PRO A 90 -10.55 14.07 14.48
CA PRO A 90 -9.29 14.20 13.75
C PRO A 90 -9.46 14.27 12.24
N TYR A 91 -10.64 13.96 11.72
CA TYR A 91 -10.95 13.96 10.30
C TYR A 91 -12.25 14.74 10.06
N ALA A 92 -12.15 15.84 9.33
CA ALA A 92 -13.30 16.64 8.90
C ALA A 92 -12.99 17.34 7.58
N TYR A 93 -13.96 17.43 6.69
CA TYR A 93 -13.79 18.04 5.38
C TYR A 93 -15.07 18.69 4.84
N LEU A 94 -14.85 19.62 3.92
CA LEU A 94 -15.86 20.20 3.05
C LEU A 94 -15.40 20.04 1.59
N LYS A 95 -16.26 19.48 0.75
CA LYS A 95 -16.01 19.23 -0.65
C LYS A 95 -17.07 19.95 -1.50
N GLY A 96 -16.62 20.73 -2.45
CA GLY A 96 -17.46 21.42 -3.43
C GLY A 96 -17.22 20.86 -4.84
N ARG A 97 -18.29 20.69 -5.61
CA ARG A 97 -18.25 20.20 -6.99
C ARG A 97 -18.86 21.23 -7.92
N TYR A 98 -18.10 21.60 -8.95
CA TYR A 98 -18.60 22.49 -9.98
C TYR A 98 -18.04 22.07 -11.35
N LYS A 99 -18.93 21.70 -12.29
CA LYS A 99 -18.57 21.18 -13.61
C LYS A 99 -17.51 20.05 -13.49
N ASN A 100 -16.34 20.29 -14.05
CA ASN A 100 -15.23 19.33 -14.12
C ASN A 100 -14.22 19.49 -12.96
N ALA A 101 -14.57 20.26 -11.92
CA ALA A 101 -13.70 20.52 -10.78
C ALA A 101 -14.34 20.08 -9.46
N GLU A 102 -13.54 19.47 -8.60
CA GLU A 102 -13.86 19.12 -7.23
C GLU A 102 -12.79 19.68 -6.30
N LEU A 103 -13.18 20.58 -5.41
CA LEU A 103 -12.32 21.15 -4.38
C LEU A 103 -12.67 20.56 -3.01
N THR A 104 -11.69 19.99 -2.33
CA THR A 104 -11.82 19.51 -0.94
C THR A 104 -10.98 20.39 -0.04
N LEU A 105 -11.57 20.90 1.04
CA LEU A 105 -10.92 21.62 2.11
C LEU A 105 -11.04 20.84 3.41
N GLY A 106 -9.98 20.73 4.19
CA GLY A 106 -9.92 19.92 5.41
C GLY A 106 -9.18 18.62 5.21
N SER A 107 -9.69 17.51 5.76
CA SER A 107 -9.03 16.22 5.71
C SER A 107 -9.34 15.47 4.41
N PHE A 108 -8.33 14.82 3.82
CA PHE A 108 -8.48 13.99 2.62
C PHE A 108 -7.39 12.91 2.55
N TYR A 109 -7.68 11.88 1.78
CA TYR A 109 -6.70 10.87 1.36
C TYR A 109 -6.38 11.07 -0.11
N GLU A 110 -5.13 10.83 -0.49
CA GLU A 110 -4.69 10.91 -1.89
C GLU A 110 -3.51 9.99 -2.16
N GLN A 111 -3.44 9.51 -3.39
CA GLN A 111 -2.34 8.69 -3.88
C GLN A 111 -1.96 9.13 -5.30
N PHE A 112 -0.66 9.22 -5.57
CA PHE A 112 -0.09 9.45 -6.89
C PHE A 112 0.51 8.15 -7.41
N GLY A 113 0.07 7.70 -8.60
CA GLY A 113 0.51 6.46 -9.19
C GLY A 113 0.39 5.25 -8.27
N SER A 114 1.44 4.44 -8.17
CA SER A 114 1.53 3.30 -7.23
C SER A 114 1.82 3.72 -5.79
N GLY A 115 1.94 5.02 -5.53
CA GLY A 115 2.21 5.56 -4.20
C GLY A 115 3.69 5.79 -3.90
N PHE A 116 4.58 5.71 -4.88
CA PHE A 116 6.03 5.84 -4.67
C PHE A 116 6.46 7.16 -4.07
N ILE A 117 5.73 8.24 -4.33
CA ILE A 117 6.02 9.56 -3.76
C ILE A 117 4.94 10.07 -2.82
N LEU A 118 3.67 9.63 -2.99
CA LEU A 118 2.56 9.97 -2.12
C LEU A 118 1.54 8.86 -2.07
N ARG A 119 1.24 8.39 -0.85
CA ARG A 119 0.07 7.58 -0.51
C ARG A 119 -0.38 7.93 0.90
N SER A 120 -1.54 8.53 1.01
CA SER A 120 -2.22 8.69 2.30
C SER A 120 -3.49 7.84 2.30
N TYR A 121 -3.71 7.11 3.39
CA TYR A 121 -4.79 6.13 3.49
C TYR A 121 -5.15 5.85 4.95
N GLU A 122 -6.27 5.18 5.15
CA GLU A 122 -6.67 4.62 6.42
C GLU A 122 -6.69 3.10 6.32
N GLU A 123 -6.13 2.43 7.32
CA GLU A 123 -6.24 0.98 7.52
C GLU A 123 -6.42 0.70 9.01
N ARG A 124 -7.68 0.62 9.43
CA ARG A 124 -8.04 0.47 10.85
C ARG A 124 -7.51 -0.82 11.47
N SER A 125 -7.36 -1.89 10.71
CA SER A 125 -6.81 -3.16 11.19
C SER A 125 -5.33 -3.05 11.59
N LEU A 126 -4.60 -2.10 10.99
CA LEU A 126 -3.19 -1.84 11.24
C LEU A 126 -2.93 -0.59 12.09
N GLY A 127 -3.97 0.13 12.51
CA GLY A 127 -3.82 1.39 13.23
C GLY A 127 -3.17 2.50 12.39
N ILE A 128 -3.40 2.50 11.09
CA ILE A 128 -2.85 3.51 10.18
C ILE A 128 -3.95 4.48 9.77
N ASP A 129 -3.73 5.76 10.02
CA ASP A 129 -4.46 6.88 9.40
C ASP A 129 -3.49 8.04 9.21
N ASN A 130 -3.02 8.21 7.99
CA ASN A 130 -2.08 9.24 7.60
C ASN A 130 -2.71 10.26 6.65
N SER A 131 -4.02 10.58 6.85
CA SER A 131 -4.75 11.61 6.12
C SER A 131 -4.00 12.95 6.08
N LEU A 132 -4.23 13.69 5.01
CA LEU A 132 -3.73 15.05 4.86
C LEU A 132 -4.80 16.06 5.25
N GLN A 133 -4.43 17.11 5.99
CA GLN A 133 -5.29 18.25 6.27
C GLN A 133 -4.79 19.47 5.50
N GLY A 134 -5.64 19.99 4.62
CA GLY A 134 -5.31 21.13 3.77
C GLY A 134 -6.33 21.37 2.67
N ALA A 135 -5.86 21.44 1.42
CA ALA A 135 -6.70 21.61 0.24
C ALA A 135 -6.29 20.66 -0.86
N ARG A 136 -7.29 20.13 -1.58
CA ARG A 136 -7.10 19.26 -2.76
C ARG A 136 -8.06 19.69 -3.85
N LEU A 137 -7.56 19.87 -5.06
CA LEU A 137 -8.31 20.13 -6.28
C LEU A 137 -8.14 18.95 -7.24
N ASN A 138 -9.25 18.35 -7.65
CA ASN A 138 -9.33 17.44 -8.78
C ASN A 138 -9.99 18.17 -9.96
N TYR A 139 -9.36 18.16 -11.12
CA TYR A 139 -9.81 18.90 -12.29
C TYR A 139 -9.65 18.08 -13.57
N LEU A 140 -10.69 18.04 -14.39
CA LEU A 140 -10.74 17.37 -15.70
C LEU A 140 -10.77 18.43 -16.80
N PRO A 141 -9.61 18.95 -17.27
CA PRO A 141 -9.56 20.04 -18.25
C PRO A 141 -10.14 19.66 -19.61
N CYS A 142 -9.94 18.42 -20.04
CA CYS A 142 -10.46 17.89 -21.30
C CYS A 142 -10.59 16.35 -21.18
N ALA A 143 -11.17 15.74 -22.21
CA ALA A 143 -11.34 14.29 -22.26
C ALA A 143 -10.00 13.56 -22.10
N GLY A 144 -9.97 12.60 -21.21
CA GLY A 144 -8.82 11.76 -20.92
C GLY A 144 -7.76 12.40 -20.03
N VAL A 145 -7.81 13.69 -19.72
CA VAL A 145 -6.82 14.34 -18.86
C VAL A 145 -7.39 14.62 -17.48
N ALA A 146 -6.74 14.10 -16.46
CA ALA A 146 -7.05 14.34 -15.05
C ALA A 146 -5.87 15.07 -14.39
N VAL A 147 -6.16 16.12 -13.64
CA VAL A 147 -5.18 16.91 -12.89
C VAL A 147 -5.57 16.92 -11.43
N LYS A 148 -4.64 16.60 -10.56
CA LYS A 148 -4.80 16.71 -9.12
C LYS A 148 -3.77 17.70 -8.57
N LEU A 149 -4.21 18.62 -7.74
CA LEU A 149 -3.34 19.53 -7.00
C LEU A 149 -3.66 19.39 -5.52
N LEU A 150 -2.65 19.39 -4.68
CA LEU A 150 -2.86 19.33 -3.25
C LEU A 150 -1.82 20.12 -2.45
N THR A 151 -2.23 20.53 -1.28
CA THR A 151 -1.33 21.03 -0.24
C THR A 151 -1.91 20.67 1.12
N GLY A 152 -1.06 20.26 2.07
CA GLY A 152 -1.54 19.87 3.39
C GLY A 152 -0.46 19.34 4.31
N ARG A 153 -0.87 19.05 5.53
CA ARG A 153 -0.04 18.45 6.58
C ARG A 153 -0.61 17.09 6.95
N GLN A 154 0.26 16.11 7.16
CA GLN A 154 -0.16 14.75 7.54
C GLN A 154 -0.67 14.71 8.98
N ARG A 155 -1.77 14.00 9.20
CA ARG A 155 -2.26 13.62 10.52
C ARG A 155 -1.20 12.80 11.25
N ARG A 156 -1.05 13.09 12.53
CA ARG A 156 -0.31 12.31 13.50
C ARG A 156 -1.14 12.18 14.77
N TYR A 157 -1.76 11.02 14.97
CA TYR A 157 -2.68 10.77 16.07
C TYR A 157 -3.79 11.84 16.15
N TRP A 158 -3.78 12.69 17.18
CA TRP A 158 -4.73 13.78 17.41
C TRP A 158 -4.27 15.14 16.86
N HIS A 159 -3.09 15.19 16.28
CA HIS A 159 -2.46 16.43 15.77
C HIS A 159 -2.04 16.27 14.30
N HIS A 160 -1.37 17.28 13.76
CA HIS A 160 -0.77 17.26 12.44
C HIS A 160 0.73 17.50 12.52
N ASN A 161 1.50 16.82 11.69
CA ASN A 161 2.93 17.07 11.56
C ASN A 161 3.19 18.52 11.11
N LYS A 162 4.36 19.05 11.49
CA LYS A 162 4.74 20.44 11.16
C LYS A 162 5.18 20.62 9.70
N SER A 163 5.49 19.52 9.01
CA SER A 163 5.87 19.53 7.60
C SER A 163 4.66 19.79 6.70
N TRP A 164 4.91 20.52 5.60
CA TRP A 164 3.93 20.75 4.56
C TRP A 164 4.27 19.92 3.32
N MET A 165 3.26 19.33 2.73
CA MET A 165 3.34 18.65 1.45
C MET A 165 2.55 19.42 0.43
N THR A 166 3.15 19.68 -0.74
CA THR A 166 2.49 20.31 -1.88
C THR A 166 2.78 19.49 -3.11
N GLY A 167 1.76 19.10 -3.84
CA GLY A 167 1.91 18.16 -4.95
C GLY A 167 0.98 18.43 -6.10
N ALA A 168 1.38 17.90 -7.25
CA ALA A 168 0.60 17.87 -8.47
C ALA A 168 0.72 16.49 -9.13
N ASP A 169 -0.37 16.02 -9.70
CA ASP A 169 -0.45 14.78 -10.48
C ASP A 169 -1.24 15.03 -11.74
N VAL A 170 -0.75 14.51 -12.86
CA VAL A 170 -1.41 14.58 -14.16
C VAL A 170 -1.44 13.19 -14.76
N GLU A 171 -2.62 12.74 -15.14
CA GLU A 171 -2.85 11.50 -15.86
C GLU A 171 -3.53 11.80 -17.20
N TRP A 172 -3.04 11.17 -18.26
CA TRP A 172 -3.62 11.28 -19.58
C TRP A 172 -3.96 9.90 -20.13
N ASN A 173 -5.24 9.61 -20.20
CA ASN A 173 -5.81 8.43 -20.84
C ASN A 173 -5.96 8.73 -22.35
N MET A 174 -4.99 8.28 -23.13
CA MET A 174 -4.88 8.66 -24.56
C MET A 174 -6.04 8.12 -25.40
N GLU A 175 -6.64 7.01 -25.01
CA GLU A 175 -7.79 6.43 -25.72
C GLU A 175 -9.02 7.34 -25.72
N GLU A 176 -9.19 8.19 -24.72
CA GLU A 176 -10.27 9.17 -24.69
C GLU A 176 -10.03 10.32 -25.68
N SER A 177 -8.77 10.57 -26.03
CA SER A 177 -8.36 11.61 -26.99
C SER A 177 -8.22 11.08 -28.41
N PHE A 178 -7.90 9.80 -28.61
CA PHE A 178 -7.60 9.21 -29.91
C PHE A 178 -8.53 8.04 -30.24
N LYS A 179 -9.49 8.28 -31.18
CA LYS A 179 -10.46 7.26 -31.61
C LYS A 179 -9.82 5.99 -32.19
N LEU A 180 -8.61 6.07 -32.73
CA LEU A 180 -7.87 4.92 -33.25
C LEU A 180 -7.56 3.90 -32.15
N LEU A 181 -7.16 4.37 -30.98
CA LEU A 181 -6.87 3.51 -29.82
C LEU A 181 -8.13 2.80 -29.33
N GLN A 182 -9.27 3.51 -29.29
CA GLN A 182 -10.57 2.91 -28.93
C GLN A 182 -10.97 1.80 -29.90
N GLN A 183 -10.84 2.04 -31.21
CA GLN A 183 -11.18 1.06 -32.25
C GLN A 183 -10.35 -0.23 -32.14
N HIS A 184 -9.11 -0.12 -31.67
CA HIS A 184 -8.21 -1.27 -31.47
C HIS A 184 -8.24 -1.83 -30.03
N ASN A 185 -9.18 -1.40 -29.18
CA ASN A 185 -9.25 -1.81 -27.76
C ASN A 185 -7.88 -1.69 -27.04
N THR A 186 -7.18 -0.59 -27.32
CA THR A 186 -5.87 -0.29 -26.77
C THR A 186 -6.00 0.90 -25.83
N TYR A 187 -5.60 0.71 -24.55
CA TYR A 187 -5.64 1.73 -23.52
C TYR A 187 -4.20 2.11 -23.18
N ILE A 188 -3.87 3.38 -23.31
CA ILE A 188 -2.55 3.92 -22.99
C ILE A 188 -2.75 5.07 -22.00
N MET A 189 -2.17 4.96 -20.81
CA MET A 189 -2.16 6.01 -19.81
C MET A 189 -0.72 6.47 -19.58
N LEU A 190 -0.49 7.76 -19.69
CA LEU A 190 0.72 8.45 -19.27
C LEU A 190 0.43 9.22 -17.99
N GLY A 191 1.32 9.15 -17.01
CA GLY A 191 1.19 9.89 -15.78
C GLY A 191 2.50 10.53 -15.36
N ALA A 192 2.39 11.71 -14.77
CA ALA A 192 3.52 12.42 -14.16
C ALA A 192 3.08 13.09 -12.87
N SER A 193 3.89 12.96 -11.82
CA SER A 193 3.60 13.55 -10.52
C SER A 193 4.81 14.26 -9.94
N TYR A 194 4.52 15.26 -9.14
CA TYR A 194 5.50 16.01 -8.35
C TYR A 194 5.00 16.18 -6.92
N LEU A 195 5.89 16.00 -5.95
CA LEU A 195 5.63 16.27 -4.54
C LEU A 195 6.80 17.03 -3.94
N ASN A 196 6.52 18.13 -3.26
CA ASN A 196 7.45 18.85 -2.41
C ASN A 196 7.07 18.64 -0.95
N LYS A 197 8.05 18.25 -0.13
CA LYS A 197 7.96 18.27 1.34
C LYS A 197 8.77 19.44 1.86
N TYR A 198 8.13 20.35 2.57
CA TYR A 198 8.78 21.39 3.37
C TYR A 198 8.82 20.95 4.83
N GLU A 199 10.00 20.87 5.41
CA GLU A 199 10.21 20.55 6.82
C GLU A 199 11.26 21.50 7.40
N ARG A 200 10.94 22.10 8.56
CA ARG A 200 11.91 22.96 9.23
C ARG A 200 13.12 22.17 9.64
N ASP A 201 14.27 22.86 9.68
CA ASP A 201 15.53 22.29 10.13
C ASP A 201 15.42 21.80 11.59
N GLU A 202 15.85 20.57 11.83
CA GLU A 202 15.98 19.98 13.16
C GLU A 202 17.46 19.91 13.53
N VAL A 203 17.77 20.04 14.82
CA VAL A 203 19.14 19.94 15.30
C VAL A 203 19.51 18.46 15.43
N VAL A 204 20.31 17.96 14.50
CA VAL A 204 20.87 16.59 14.55
C VAL A 204 22.38 16.73 14.68
N MET A 205 22.94 16.24 15.79
CA MET A 205 24.38 16.30 16.06
C MET A 205 25.05 15.08 15.51
N VAL A 206 26.16 15.25 14.81
CA VAL A 206 27.07 14.17 14.38
C VAL A 206 28.02 13.84 15.51
N ASP A 207 28.54 14.88 16.16
CA ASP A 207 29.42 14.82 17.32
C ASP A 207 29.14 16.06 18.22
N PRO A 208 29.76 16.21 19.39
CA PRO A 208 29.50 17.33 20.31
C PRO A 208 29.68 18.73 19.69
N THR A 209 30.37 18.86 18.58
CA THR A 209 30.75 20.16 17.97
C THR A 209 30.13 20.36 16.57
N HIS A 210 29.68 19.30 15.91
CA HIS A 210 29.17 19.36 14.54
C HIS A 210 27.71 18.92 14.44
N ARG A 211 26.89 19.78 13.82
CA ARG A 211 25.49 19.47 13.50
C ARG A 211 25.32 19.28 11.99
N LEU A 212 24.35 18.47 11.60
CA LEU A 212 23.93 18.32 10.22
C LEU A 212 23.18 19.58 9.75
N ARG A 213 23.39 19.95 8.49
CA ARG A 213 22.60 20.98 7.80
C ARG A 213 21.55 20.32 6.94
N LEU A 214 20.38 20.05 7.52
CA LEU A 214 19.31 19.30 6.85
C LEU A 214 18.61 20.16 5.79
N PRO A 215 18.31 19.60 4.59
CA PRO A 215 17.56 20.30 3.55
C PRO A 215 16.12 20.56 4.02
N ARG A 216 15.64 21.81 3.86
CA ARG A 216 14.26 22.18 4.21
C ARG A 216 13.24 21.71 3.20
N TYR A 217 13.66 21.54 1.95
CA TYR A 217 12.81 21.11 0.84
C TYR A 217 13.33 19.79 0.29
N VAL A 218 12.42 18.83 0.19
CA VAL A 218 12.65 17.56 -0.48
C VAL A 218 11.67 17.45 -1.62
N ASN A 219 12.18 17.28 -2.84
CA ASN A 219 11.37 17.16 -4.05
C ASN A 219 11.33 15.70 -4.48
N ALA A 220 10.16 15.23 -4.86
CA ALA A 220 9.97 13.90 -5.42
C ALA A 220 9.21 13.99 -6.74
N PHE A 221 9.59 13.14 -7.69
CA PHE A 221 9.04 13.08 -9.04
C PHE A 221 8.67 11.63 -9.35
N ASP A 222 7.60 11.45 -10.11
CA ASP A 222 7.14 10.15 -10.57
C ASP A 222 6.71 10.24 -12.03
N LEU A 223 7.05 9.21 -12.81
CA LEU A 223 6.62 9.03 -14.20
C LEU A 223 6.12 7.62 -14.37
N ARG A 224 4.98 7.47 -15.06
CA ARG A 224 4.34 6.17 -15.28
C ARG A 224 3.73 6.03 -16.66
N LEU A 225 3.81 4.82 -17.18
CA LEU A 225 3.20 4.39 -18.43
C LEU A 225 2.44 3.10 -18.19
N ARG A 226 1.17 3.07 -18.53
CA ARG A 226 0.37 1.84 -18.59
C ARG A 226 -0.13 1.60 -20.00
N VAL A 227 0.00 0.37 -20.45
CA VAL A 227 -0.52 -0.08 -21.73
C VAL A 227 -1.36 -1.34 -21.51
N GLN A 228 -2.60 -1.31 -22.00
CA GLN A 228 -3.49 -2.47 -21.97
C GLN A 228 -3.96 -2.78 -23.40
N HIS A 229 -3.85 -4.03 -23.81
CA HIS A 229 -4.28 -4.49 -25.12
C HIS A 229 -4.66 -5.97 -25.08
N HIS A 230 -5.90 -6.32 -25.46
CA HIS A 230 -6.41 -7.71 -25.57
C HIS A 230 -6.16 -8.59 -24.36
N GLY A 231 -5.96 -8.37 -23.26
CA GLY A 231 -5.65 -9.22 -22.09
C GLY A 231 -4.23 -9.04 -21.57
N PHE A 232 -3.38 -8.32 -22.30
CA PHE A 232 -2.11 -7.84 -21.80
C PHE A 232 -2.30 -6.53 -21.05
N ASN A 233 -1.62 -6.38 -19.94
CA ASN A 233 -1.52 -5.12 -19.21
C ASN A 233 -0.07 -4.97 -18.73
N VAL A 234 0.58 -3.89 -19.10
CA VAL A 234 1.94 -3.55 -18.72
C VAL A 234 1.94 -2.19 -18.03
N LEU A 235 2.56 -2.11 -16.86
CA LEU A 235 2.80 -0.89 -16.11
C LEU A 235 4.30 -0.74 -15.90
N ALA A 236 4.86 0.36 -16.35
CA ALA A 236 6.20 0.82 -16.01
C ALA A 236 6.10 2.13 -15.21
N GLU A 237 6.73 2.20 -14.07
CA GLU A 237 6.71 3.36 -13.19
C GLU A 237 8.09 3.59 -12.59
N MET A 238 8.50 4.85 -12.53
CA MET A 238 9.78 5.25 -11.96
C MET A 238 9.59 6.53 -11.16
N ALA A 239 10.14 6.53 -9.94
CA ALA A 239 10.16 7.72 -9.11
C ALA A 239 11.53 7.99 -8.53
N MET A 240 11.79 9.26 -8.23
CA MET A 240 13.00 9.73 -7.58
C MET A 240 12.68 10.79 -6.55
N LYS A 241 13.48 10.86 -5.49
CA LYS A 241 13.46 11.97 -4.53
C LYS A 241 14.85 12.54 -4.34
N THR A 242 14.91 13.84 -4.08
CA THR A 242 16.17 14.51 -3.69
C THR A 242 16.61 14.06 -2.31
N GLN A 243 17.80 14.46 -1.91
CA GLN A 243 18.38 14.13 -0.62
C GLN A 243 17.42 14.43 0.53
N ASP A 244 17.18 13.43 1.37
CA ASP A 244 16.35 13.51 2.57
C ASP A 244 17.02 12.75 3.71
N PRO A 245 18.07 13.32 4.33
CA PRO A 245 18.70 12.72 5.50
C PRO A 245 17.67 12.53 6.60
N SER A 246 17.47 11.30 7.05
CA SER A 246 16.46 10.90 8.00
C SER A 246 16.91 9.73 8.85
N HIS A 247 16.19 9.44 9.93
CA HIS A 247 16.45 8.29 10.77
C HIS A 247 16.53 6.97 9.96
N ASP A 248 15.60 6.78 9.00
CA ASP A 248 15.53 5.55 8.19
C ASP A 248 16.78 5.27 7.36
N ASN A 249 17.53 6.31 6.97
CA ASN A 249 18.72 6.13 6.14
C ASN A 249 20.03 6.47 6.87
N GLY A 250 20.00 6.59 8.22
CA GLY A 250 21.18 6.96 8.99
C GLY A 250 21.69 8.36 8.69
N TYR A 251 20.80 9.27 8.29
CA TYR A 251 21.10 10.67 7.97
C TYR A 251 22.15 10.85 6.85
N ILE A 252 22.15 10.00 5.83
CA ILE A 252 22.99 10.17 4.63
C ILE A 252 22.34 11.13 3.63
N TYR A 253 23.16 11.89 2.91
CA TYR A 253 22.77 12.84 1.87
C TYR A 253 22.72 12.16 0.49
N ARG A 254 21.79 11.24 0.33
CA ARG A 254 21.63 10.46 -0.90
C ARG A 254 20.25 10.69 -1.52
N ASN A 255 20.20 10.82 -2.85
CA ASN A 255 18.95 10.77 -3.59
C ASN A 255 18.35 9.35 -3.50
N GLY A 256 17.03 9.29 -3.45
CA GLY A 256 16.30 8.04 -3.52
C GLY A 256 15.73 7.80 -4.92
N TYR A 257 15.59 6.55 -5.31
CA TYR A 257 14.87 6.18 -6.52
C TYR A 257 14.22 4.81 -6.42
N VAL A 258 13.16 4.60 -7.20
CA VAL A 258 12.48 3.33 -7.40
C VAL A 258 12.10 3.20 -8.87
N ALA A 259 12.26 2.01 -9.41
CA ALA A 259 11.78 1.64 -10.73
C ALA A 259 11.02 0.32 -10.64
N MET A 260 9.89 0.23 -11.32
CA MET A 260 9.00 -0.93 -11.33
C MET A 260 8.57 -1.23 -12.75
N LEU A 261 8.53 -2.52 -13.07
CA LEU A 261 7.88 -3.06 -14.26
C LEU A 261 6.95 -4.18 -13.84
N SER A 262 5.68 -4.08 -14.24
CA SER A 262 4.66 -5.10 -14.00
C SER A 262 4.00 -5.46 -15.32
N GLY A 263 4.03 -6.74 -15.69
CA GLY A 263 3.36 -7.26 -16.87
C GLY A 263 2.37 -8.35 -16.49
N SER A 264 1.15 -8.27 -16.97
CA SER A 264 0.18 -9.34 -16.79
C SER A 264 -0.52 -9.71 -18.10
N TYR A 265 -0.86 -10.97 -18.21
CA TYR A 265 -1.70 -11.50 -19.27
C TYR A 265 -2.84 -12.30 -18.68
N SER A 266 -4.05 -12.05 -19.11
CA SER A 266 -5.21 -12.80 -18.66
C SER A 266 -6.15 -13.15 -19.79
N LYS A 267 -6.63 -14.39 -19.80
CA LYS A 267 -7.72 -14.88 -20.62
C LYS A 267 -8.55 -15.88 -19.84
N ARG A 268 -9.70 -16.28 -20.36
CA ARG A 268 -10.57 -17.24 -19.69
C ARG A 268 -9.80 -18.51 -19.27
N GLY A 269 -9.73 -18.76 -17.97
CA GLY A 269 -9.07 -19.92 -17.37
C GLY A 269 -7.55 -19.83 -17.24
N MET A 270 -6.92 -18.70 -17.61
CA MET A 270 -5.47 -18.51 -17.46
C MET A 270 -5.13 -17.08 -17.06
N SER A 271 -4.19 -16.94 -16.14
CA SER A 271 -3.54 -15.63 -15.86
C SER A 271 -2.05 -15.82 -15.58
N LEU A 272 -1.28 -14.82 -15.98
CA LEU A 272 0.16 -14.71 -15.71
C LEU A 272 0.43 -13.29 -15.22
N LEU A 273 1.22 -13.15 -14.17
CA LEU A 273 1.73 -11.88 -13.66
C LEU A 273 3.24 -12.01 -13.48
N LEU A 274 3.98 -11.07 -14.01
CA LEU A 274 5.43 -10.93 -13.83
C LEU A 274 5.72 -9.51 -13.37
N GLN A 275 6.46 -9.36 -12.28
CA GLN A 275 6.79 -8.07 -11.72
C GLN A 275 8.25 -8.01 -11.31
N ALA A 276 8.87 -6.85 -11.50
CA ALA A 276 10.20 -6.54 -11.01
C ALA A 276 10.23 -5.12 -10.46
N LYS A 277 10.87 -4.93 -9.32
CA LYS A 277 11.06 -3.63 -8.68
C LYS A 277 12.47 -3.51 -8.17
N ARG A 278 13.07 -2.34 -8.36
CA ARG A 278 14.30 -1.94 -7.70
C ARG A 278 14.10 -0.63 -6.98
N SER A 279 14.45 -0.59 -5.70
CA SER A 279 14.44 0.64 -4.91
C SER A 279 15.78 0.87 -4.22
N THR A 280 16.07 2.12 -3.88
CA THR A 280 17.20 2.49 -3.02
C THR A 280 16.91 3.84 -2.38
N ASN A 281 17.08 3.95 -1.06
CA ASN A 281 16.91 5.16 -0.26
C ASN A 281 15.56 5.88 -0.50
N MET A 282 14.46 5.12 -0.66
CA MET A 282 13.13 5.66 -0.97
C MET A 282 12.22 5.83 0.24
N GLY A 283 12.69 5.60 1.46
CA GLY A 283 11.95 5.97 2.66
C GLY A 283 11.62 7.46 2.62
N PHE A 284 10.32 7.82 2.75
CA PHE A 284 9.87 9.20 2.67
C PHE A 284 8.85 9.46 3.78
N ARG A 285 9.25 10.29 4.75
CA ARG A 285 8.44 10.59 5.93
C ARG A 285 8.08 12.05 6.00
N SER A 286 6.94 12.34 6.59
CA SER A 286 6.53 13.71 6.92
C SER A 286 7.40 14.32 8.03
N ARG A 287 8.04 13.49 8.86
CA ARG A 287 9.02 13.91 9.87
C ARG A 287 10.24 12.99 9.84
N ARG A 288 11.39 13.55 9.55
CA ARG A 288 12.64 12.81 9.31
C ARG A 288 13.23 12.11 10.55
N GLY A 289 13.00 12.64 11.74
CA GLY A 289 13.47 12.05 12.99
C GLY A 289 12.51 11.03 13.60
N MET A 290 11.45 10.59 12.89
CA MET A 290 10.48 9.63 13.42
C MET A 290 10.77 8.21 12.97
N GLU A 291 10.47 7.31 13.90
CA GLU A 291 10.36 5.87 13.70
C GLU A 291 8.89 5.47 13.53
N GLY A 292 8.63 4.18 13.29
CA GLY A 292 7.29 3.63 13.15
C GLY A 292 6.66 3.84 11.77
N ILE A 293 5.41 3.43 11.60
CA ILE A 293 4.71 3.45 10.30
C ILE A 293 3.85 4.70 10.09
N SER A 294 3.48 5.41 11.15
CA SER A 294 2.50 6.50 11.12
C SER A 294 2.96 7.77 10.39
N SER A 295 4.26 7.92 10.10
CA SER A 295 4.81 9.14 9.46
C SER A 295 5.18 8.96 8.00
N PHE A 296 5.05 7.76 7.43
CA PHE A 296 5.30 7.56 5.99
C PHE A 296 4.28 8.33 5.14
N ILE A 297 4.77 8.99 4.12
CA ILE A 297 3.95 9.68 3.11
C ILE A 297 3.97 8.96 1.77
N ASN A 298 4.84 7.97 1.61
CA ASN A 298 4.91 7.11 0.44
C ASN A 298 4.68 5.64 0.78
N HIS A 299 4.52 4.84 -0.26
CA HIS A 299 4.37 3.39 -0.15
C HIS A 299 5.22 2.70 -1.21
N LEU A 300 5.98 1.71 -0.77
CA LEU A 300 6.73 0.82 -1.66
C LEU A 300 6.10 -0.58 -1.56
N PRO A 301 5.27 -0.98 -2.53
CA PRO A 301 4.56 -2.26 -2.43
C PRO A 301 5.55 -3.43 -2.38
N PRO A 302 5.37 -4.40 -1.47
CA PRO A 302 6.12 -5.64 -1.50
C PRO A 302 5.69 -6.47 -2.71
N PHE A 303 6.64 -7.14 -3.37
CA PHE A 303 6.35 -8.07 -4.46
C PHE A 303 6.33 -9.49 -3.91
N THR A 304 5.38 -9.72 -3.03
CA THR A 304 5.10 -11.00 -2.39
C THR A 304 3.59 -11.23 -2.37
N VAL A 305 3.16 -12.47 -2.27
CA VAL A 305 1.74 -12.81 -2.16
C VAL A 305 1.28 -12.69 -0.72
N GLU A 306 0.13 -12.05 -0.51
CA GLU A 306 -0.56 -12.12 0.77
C GLU A 306 -1.25 -13.48 0.91
N HIS A 307 -0.89 -14.21 1.94
CA HIS A 307 -1.43 -15.54 2.22
C HIS A 307 -2.66 -15.45 3.13
N THR A 308 -3.71 -16.20 2.76
CA THR A 308 -4.97 -16.23 3.53
C THR A 308 -4.94 -17.19 4.71
N TYR A 309 -3.99 -18.11 4.74
CA TYR A 309 -3.82 -19.06 5.84
C TYR A 309 -2.82 -18.54 6.85
N THR A 310 -3.19 -18.55 8.13
CA THR A 310 -2.42 -17.95 9.23
C THR A 310 -0.98 -18.46 9.29
N LEU A 311 -0.77 -19.78 9.12
CA LEU A 311 0.59 -20.34 9.13
C LEU A 311 1.46 -19.80 7.99
N ALA A 312 0.89 -19.57 6.81
CA ALA A 312 1.60 -19.04 5.66
C ALA A 312 1.84 -17.51 5.77
N ALA A 313 1.10 -16.85 6.64
CA ALA A 313 1.18 -15.41 6.90
C ALA A 313 2.00 -15.05 8.15
N LEU A 314 2.69 -16.01 8.79
CA LEU A 314 3.45 -15.76 10.03
C LEU A 314 4.65 -14.84 9.84
N TYR A 315 5.28 -14.88 8.67
CA TYR A 315 6.45 -14.07 8.33
C TYR A 315 6.17 -13.23 7.07
N PRO A 316 5.34 -12.18 7.18
CA PRO A 316 5.04 -11.30 6.06
C PRO A 316 6.27 -10.46 5.73
N TYR A 317 6.50 -10.25 4.46
CA TYR A 317 7.58 -9.37 4.01
C TYR A 317 7.08 -7.94 3.83
N ALA A 318 7.78 -6.97 4.42
CA ALA A 318 7.61 -5.54 4.18
C ALA A 318 8.81 -4.98 3.43
N THR A 319 8.56 -4.13 2.42
CA THR A 319 9.61 -3.50 1.62
C THR A 319 10.60 -2.73 2.48
N ARG A 320 11.89 -2.91 2.21
CA ARG A 320 12.99 -2.20 2.88
C ARG A 320 13.18 -0.82 2.24
N PRO A 321 12.99 0.28 2.99
CA PRO A 321 13.14 1.64 2.46
C PRO A 321 14.58 1.96 2.05
N GLU A 322 15.57 1.28 2.63
CA GLU A 322 17.00 1.44 2.31
C GLU A 322 17.36 0.94 0.91
N GLY A 323 16.62 -0.05 0.43
CA GLY A 323 16.75 -0.56 -0.94
C GLY A 323 16.71 -2.08 -1.07
N GLU A 324 16.11 -2.50 -2.16
CA GLU A 324 15.95 -3.90 -2.53
C GLU A 324 15.76 -4.10 -4.04
N TRP A 325 16.04 -5.30 -4.50
CA TRP A 325 15.49 -5.88 -5.70
C TRP A 325 14.38 -6.85 -5.31
N ALA A 326 13.23 -6.74 -5.93
CA ALA A 326 12.09 -7.63 -5.69
C ALA A 326 11.51 -8.12 -7.01
N TYR A 327 11.25 -9.43 -7.08
CA TYR A 327 10.68 -10.11 -8.23
C TYR A 327 9.50 -10.95 -7.79
N GLN A 328 8.45 -10.96 -8.60
CA GLN A 328 7.30 -11.83 -8.40
C GLN A 328 6.84 -12.42 -9.74
N ALA A 329 6.53 -13.69 -9.74
CA ALA A 329 5.89 -14.38 -10.85
C ALA A 329 4.70 -15.18 -10.31
N THR A 330 3.50 -14.95 -10.85
CA THR A 330 2.30 -15.69 -10.48
C THR A 330 1.63 -16.23 -11.74
N ALA A 331 1.38 -17.53 -11.80
CA ALA A 331 0.64 -18.16 -12.88
C ALA A 331 -0.57 -18.91 -12.31
N ALA A 332 -1.73 -18.74 -12.93
CA ALA A 332 -2.90 -19.55 -12.61
C ALA A 332 -3.49 -20.15 -13.89
N TYR A 333 -3.89 -21.40 -13.79
CA TYR A 333 -4.51 -22.11 -14.90
C TYR A 333 -5.66 -23.01 -14.42
N THR A 334 -6.78 -22.94 -15.11
CA THR A 334 -7.95 -23.78 -14.86
C THR A 334 -8.05 -24.85 -15.95
N PHE A 335 -7.70 -26.09 -15.61
CA PHE A 335 -7.90 -27.24 -16.48
C PHE A 335 -9.40 -27.46 -16.65
N PRO A 336 -9.89 -27.51 -17.91
CA PRO A 336 -11.31 -27.62 -18.18
C PRO A 336 -11.88 -28.97 -17.74
N LYS A 337 -13.21 -29.01 -17.64
CA LYS A 337 -13.95 -30.26 -17.43
C LYS A 337 -13.67 -31.27 -18.57
N GLY A 338 -13.57 -32.55 -18.25
CA GLY A 338 -13.28 -33.60 -19.21
C GLY A 338 -11.80 -33.76 -19.56
N PHE A 339 -10.93 -32.82 -19.22
CA PHE A 339 -9.49 -33.01 -19.31
C PHE A 339 -9.02 -33.96 -18.19
N TRP A 340 -7.99 -34.79 -18.44
CA TRP A 340 -7.56 -35.82 -17.50
C TRP A 340 -7.27 -35.31 -16.07
N MET A 341 -6.70 -34.13 -15.93
CA MET A 341 -6.52 -33.46 -14.62
C MET A 341 -7.79 -32.77 -14.13
N GLY A 342 -8.61 -32.20 -15.01
CA GLY A 342 -9.79 -31.41 -14.67
C GLY A 342 -10.95 -32.25 -14.14
N GLY A 343 -11.12 -33.47 -14.62
CA GLY A 343 -12.23 -34.35 -14.24
C GLY A 343 -13.61 -33.72 -14.52
N LYS A 344 -14.63 -34.11 -13.75
CA LYS A 344 -16.02 -33.66 -13.94
C LYS A 344 -16.23 -32.15 -13.71
N TYR A 345 -15.44 -31.49 -12.82
CA TYR A 345 -15.67 -30.10 -12.37
C TYR A 345 -14.57 -29.13 -12.78
N GLY A 346 -13.47 -29.59 -13.37
CA GLY A 346 -12.26 -28.83 -13.59
C GLY A 346 -11.39 -28.75 -12.33
N ILE A 347 -10.17 -28.26 -12.50
CA ILE A 347 -9.20 -28.05 -11.42
C ILE A 347 -8.47 -26.71 -11.69
N THR A 348 -8.31 -25.89 -10.69
CA THR A 348 -7.54 -24.65 -10.81
C THR A 348 -6.22 -24.81 -10.05
N THR A 349 -5.12 -24.56 -10.74
CA THR A 349 -3.78 -24.53 -10.14
C THR A 349 -3.25 -23.11 -10.17
N LYS A 350 -2.67 -22.67 -9.07
CA LYS A 350 -1.96 -21.40 -8.96
C LYS A 350 -0.56 -21.68 -8.45
N VAL A 351 0.43 -21.09 -9.09
CA VAL A 351 1.83 -21.11 -8.67
C VAL A 351 2.29 -19.68 -8.50
N ASN A 352 2.93 -19.40 -7.39
CA ASN A 352 3.60 -18.14 -7.13
C ASN A 352 5.06 -18.36 -6.78
N PHE A 353 5.89 -17.44 -7.21
CA PHE A 353 7.28 -17.31 -6.82
C PHE A 353 7.57 -15.85 -6.51
N SER A 354 8.15 -15.58 -5.35
CA SER A 354 8.66 -14.26 -4.96
C SER A 354 10.11 -14.37 -4.53
N HIS A 355 10.92 -13.39 -4.89
CA HIS A 355 12.31 -13.31 -4.49
C HIS A 355 12.72 -11.87 -4.25
N VAL A 356 13.22 -11.58 -3.05
CA VAL A 356 13.67 -10.25 -2.64
C VAL A 356 15.09 -10.34 -2.09
N HIS A 357 15.95 -9.48 -2.58
CA HIS A 357 17.34 -9.42 -2.12
C HIS A 357 17.86 -7.99 -2.03
N SER A 358 18.99 -7.82 -1.34
CA SER A 358 19.63 -6.54 -1.16
C SER A 358 20.14 -5.93 -2.48
N VAL A 359 20.27 -4.62 -2.51
CA VAL A 359 21.04 -3.91 -3.54
C VAL A 359 22.52 -3.89 -3.18
N ARG A 360 23.40 -3.91 -4.18
CA ARG A 360 24.83 -3.76 -3.94
C ARG A 360 25.14 -2.33 -3.49
N LYS A 361 25.74 -2.21 -2.32
CA LYS A 361 26.21 -0.94 -1.76
C LYS A 361 27.76 -0.89 -1.86
N LYS A 362 28.30 0.22 -2.38
CA LYS A 362 29.73 0.50 -2.44
C LYS A 362 30.02 1.72 -1.57
N GLY A 363 30.89 1.58 -0.58
CA GLY A 363 31.20 2.60 0.41
C GLY A 363 30.39 2.48 1.70
N ALA A 364 30.83 3.16 2.73
CA ALA A 364 30.15 3.22 4.02
C ALA A 364 29.00 4.24 3.98
N GLY A 365 27.89 3.91 4.63
CA GLY A 365 26.75 4.81 4.83
C GLY A 365 26.90 5.64 6.10
N GLU A 366 28.02 6.34 6.27
CA GLU A 366 28.27 7.14 7.46
C GLU A 366 27.37 8.38 7.52
N MET A 367 26.93 8.72 8.72
CA MET A 367 26.12 9.89 9.01
C MET A 367 26.77 11.16 8.49
N GLY A 368 26.01 12.01 7.80
CA GLY A 368 26.50 13.29 7.27
C GLY A 368 27.26 13.20 5.95
N THR A 369 27.46 12.01 5.39
CA THR A 369 28.11 11.80 4.09
C THR A 369 27.11 11.61 2.95
N GLU A 370 27.58 11.50 1.70
CA GLU A 370 26.74 11.11 0.56
C GLU A 370 26.31 9.64 0.61
N GLY A 371 26.79 8.90 1.61
CA GLY A 371 26.46 7.50 1.83
C GLY A 371 27.16 6.56 0.85
N TYR A 372 26.43 5.67 0.25
CA TYR A 372 26.94 4.59 -0.59
C TYR A 372 26.58 4.76 -2.07
N GLY A 373 27.44 4.29 -2.98
CA GLY A 373 27.10 4.07 -4.37
C GLY A 373 26.28 2.78 -4.55
N SER A 374 25.32 2.76 -5.47
CA SER A 374 24.55 1.55 -5.80
C SER A 374 24.32 1.49 -7.32
N PRO A 375 25.18 0.75 -8.08
CA PRO A 375 25.00 0.59 -9.52
C PRO A 375 23.64 -0.05 -9.81
N PHE A 376 22.93 0.45 -10.85
CA PHE A 376 21.53 0.07 -11.09
C PHE A 376 21.34 -1.44 -11.25
N TRP A 377 22.17 -2.12 -12.04
CA TRP A 377 22.00 -3.54 -12.35
C TRP A 377 22.71 -4.49 -11.36
N ALA A 378 23.40 -3.95 -10.35
CA ALA A 378 24.17 -4.77 -9.43
C ALA A 378 23.28 -5.31 -8.29
N TRP A 379 23.34 -6.63 -8.10
CA TRP A 379 22.71 -7.34 -7.00
C TRP A 379 23.60 -7.29 -5.76
N GLY A 380 22.99 -7.22 -4.60
CA GLY A 380 23.67 -7.44 -3.33
C GLY A 380 23.74 -8.94 -3.00
N ASP A 381 24.47 -9.26 -1.96
CA ASP A 381 24.79 -10.67 -1.63
C ASP A 381 23.76 -11.30 -0.69
N ALA A 382 22.83 -10.49 -0.13
CA ALA A 382 21.90 -10.96 0.90
C ALA A 382 20.48 -11.17 0.34
N THR A 383 19.94 -12.36 0.53
CA THR A 383 18.51 -12.65 0.32
C THR A 383 17.74 -12.20 1.56
N TYR A 384 16.70 -11.40 1.37
CA TYR A 384 15.78 -10.98 2.43
C TYR A 384 14.62 -11.95 2.57
N TYR A 385 13.98 -12.26 1.45
CA TYR A 385 12.79 -13.09 1.40
C TYR A 385 12.74 -13.90 0.10
N GLN A 386 12.22 -15.10 0.19
CA GLN A 386 11.88 -15.90 -0.98
C GLN A 386 10.74 -16.85 -0.62
N ASP A 387 9.76 -16.96 -1.49
CA ASP A 387 8.74 -17.99 -1.38
C ASP A 387 8.46 -18.65 -2.74
N ILE A 388 8.00 -19.87 -2.66
CA ILE A 388 7.32 -20.56 -3.75
C ILE A 388 6.09 -21.26 -3.15
N ASP A 389 4.92 -20.96 -3.68
CA ASP A 389 3.71 -21.65 -3.30
C ASP A 389 2.96 -22.23 -4.50
N VAL A 390 2.37 -23.41 -4.27
CA VAL A 390 1.53 -24.09 -5.23
C VAL A 390 0.18 -24.37 -4.57
N GLN A 391 -0.88 -23.86 -5.18
CA GLN A 391 -2.24 -24.06 -4.71
C GLN A 391 -3.04 -24.83 -5.76
N VAL A 392 -3.82 -25.81 -5.30
CA VAL A 392 -4.69 -26.61 -6.14
C VAL A 392 -6.10 -26.58 -5.56
N GLU A 393 -7.01 -26.04 -6.34
CA GLU A 393 -8.42 -25.96 -6.00
C GLU A 393 -9.22 -26.95 -6.87
N LYS A 394 -9.94 -27.89 -6.24
CA LYS A 394 -10.76 -28.86 -6.93
C LYS A 394 -12.14 -28.99 -6.30
N ARG A 395 -13.17 -28.93 -7.12
CA ARG A 395 -14.51 -29.40 -6.73
C ARG A 395 -14.57 -30.92 -6.85
N LEU A 396 -14.80 -31.59 -5.73
CA LEU A 396 -14.99 -33.03 -5.68
C LEU A 396 -16.43 -33.40 -5.98
N SER A 397 -17.41 -32.55 -5.53
CA SER A 397 -18.84 -32.73 -5.80
C SER A 397 -19.50 -31.34 -5.97
N LYS A 398 -20.84 -31.29 -6.15
CA LYS A 398 -21.60 -30.01 -6.12
C LYS A 398 -21.52 -29.34 -4.76
N ALA A 399 -21.34 -30.09 -3.68
CA ALA A 399 -21.30 -29.65 -2.31
C ALA A 399 -19.89 -29.52 -1.72
N THR A 400 -18.89 -30.24 -2.27
CA THR A 400 -17.55 -30.39 -1.69
C THR A 400 -16.50 -29.72 -2.56
N LYS A 401 -15.71 -28.83 -1.95
CA LYS A 401 -14.55 -28.18 -2.56
C LYS A 401 -13.32 -28.46 -1.71
N LEU A 402 -12.23 -28.89 -2.34
CA LEU A 402 -10.91 -29.14 -1.74
C LEU A 402 -9.94 -28.07 -2.19
N ASN A 403 -9.20 -27.47 -1.26
CA ASN A 403 -8.02 -26.67 -1.50
C ASN A 403 -6.81 -27.35 -0.88
N LEU A 404 -5.77 -27.53 -1.66
CA LEU A 404 -4.45 -27.97 -1.20
C LEU A 404 -3.46 -26.85 -1.47
N MET A 405 -2.59 -26.56 -0.52
CA MET A 405 -1.50 -25.61 -0.67
C MET A 405 -0.21 -26.22 -0.12
N TYR A 406 0.85 -26.06 -0.86
CA TYR A 406 2.22 -26.24 -0.39
C TYR A 406 2.98 -24.96 -0.58
N MET A 407 3.73 -24.52 0.44
CA MET A 407 4.60 -23.35 0.40
C MET A 407 5.95 -23.69 0.99
N TYR A 408 7.00 -23.26 0.31
CA TYR A 408 8.35 -23.16 0.84
C TYR A 408 8.72 -21.70 0.97
N GLN A 409 9.15 -21.26 2.17
CA GLN A 409 9.49 -19.88 2.46
C GLN A 409 10.89 -19.81 3.08
N ARG A 410 11.64 -18.81 2.65
CA ARG A 410 12.89 -18.37 3.27
C ARG A 410 12.70 -16.93 3.76
N TYR A 411 13.00 -16.69 5.03
CA TYR A 411 12.87 -15.40 5.69
C TYR A 411 14.12 -15.10 6.50
N ASN A 412 14.78 -13.98 6.21
CA ASN A 412 16.03 -13.61 6.86
C ASN A 412 15.77 -12.76 8.10
N GLN A 413 15.55 -13.40 9.25
CA GLN A 413 15.29 -12.71 10.50
C GLN A 413 16.44 -11.78 10.93
N THR A 414 17.69 -12.18 10.69
CA THR A 414 18.86 -11.34 11.05
C THR A 414 18.80 -9.98 10.39
N LEU A 415 18.47 -9.92 9.09
CA LEU A 415 18.45 -8.67 8.35
C LEU A 415 17.13 -7.90 8.47
N LEU A 416 16.03 -8.60 8.72
CA LEU A 416 14.70 -7.99 8.77
C LEU A 416 14.30 -7.58 10.18
N GLU A 417 14.67 -8.38 11.18
CA GLU A 417 14.26 -8.21 12.58
C GLU A 417 15.42 -7.93 13.54
N GLY A 418 16.65 -8.07 13.08
CA GLY A 418 17.86 -7.84 13.90
C GLY A 418 18.24 -9.00 14.82
N HIS A 419 17.60 -10.15 14.70
CA HIS A 419 17.87 -11.35 15.51
C HIS A 419 17.69 -12.64 14.68
N GLY A 420 17.99 -13.80 15.26
CA GLY A 420 17.80 -15.10 14.64
C GLY A 420 18.76 -15.38 13.49
N GLY A 421 18.27 -16.02 12.44
CA GLY A 421 19.02 -16.46 11.26
C GLY A 421 18.14 -16.54 10.01
N MET A 422 18.60 -17.27 9.00
CA MET A 422 17.78 -17.60 7.84
C MET A 422 16.77 -18.68 8.20
N LEU A 423 15.51 -18.32 8.29
CA LEU A 423 14.42 -19.25 8.53
C LEU A 423 14.01 -19.94 7.23
N ASN A 424 13.88 -21.27 7.25
CA ASN A 424 13.38 -22.07 6.14
C ASN A 424 12.14 -22.81 6.61
N THR A 425 11.00 -22.57 5.98
CA THR A 425 9.72 -23.10 6.40
C THR A 425 9.02 -23.86 5.29
N HIS A 426 8.48 -25.04 5.59
CA HIS A 426 7.63 -25.82 4.71
C HIS A 426 6.23 -25.88 5.30
N ILE A 427 5.23 -25.45 4.55
CA ILE A 427 3.85 -25.34 5.00
C ILE A 427 2.96 -26.12 4.05
N PHE A 428 2.15 -27.03 4.63
CA PHE A 428 1.12 -27.77 3.92
C PHE A 428 -0.23 -27.40 4.50
N VAL A 429 -1.18 -27.07 3.62
CA VAL A 429 -2.56 -26.79 4.00
C VAL A 429 -3.50 -27.66 3.19
N ALA A 430 -4.44 -28.30 3.88
CA ALA A 430 -5.59 -28.97 3.27
C ALA A 430 -6.86 -28.35 3.84
N ASP A 431 -7.67 -27.72 3.00
CA ASP A 431 -8.91 -27.05 3.37
C ASP A 431 -10.06 -27.66 2.59
N VAL A 432 -11.07 -28.15 3.31
CA VAL A 432 -12.27 -28.76 2.72
C VAL A 432 -13.49 -27.92 3.08
N LYS A 433 -14.18 -27.43 2.06
CA LYS A 433 -15.47 -26.75 2.22
C LYS A 433 -16.60 -27.68 1.83
N GLN A 434 -17.51 -27.95 2.77
CA GLN A 434 -18.69 -28.78 2.58
C GLN A 434 -19.97 -27.97 2.75
N LYS A 435 -20.82 -27.93 1.73
CA LYS A 435 -22.18 -27.39 1.86
C LYS A 435 -23.06 -28.38 2.60
N LEU A 436 -23.70 -27.93 3.66
CA LEU A 436 -24.67 -28.66 4.44
C LEU A 436 -26.05 -28.05 4.18
N GLY A 437 -26.73 -28.50 3.10
CA GLY A 437 -28.01 -27.92 2.67
C GLY A 437 -27.85 -26.58 1.92
N THR A 438 -28.87 -25.74 1.97
CA THR A 438 -28.91 -24.46 1.25
C THR A 438 -28.22 -23.30 2.01
N ASN A 439 -28.18 -23.36 3.35
CA ASN A 439 -27.84 -22.19 4.19
C ASN A 439 -26.61 -22.39 5.10
N ALA A 440 -25.98 -23.56 5.11
CA ALA A 440 -24.83 -23.84 5.96
C ALA A 440 -23.63 -24.34 5.16
N ILE A 441 -22.42 -23.90 5.56
CA ILE A 441 -21.14 -24.35 5.01
C ILE A 441 -20.24 -24.73 6.20
N LEU A 442 -19.71 -25.95 6.17
CA LEU A 442 -18.63 -26.39 7.05
C LEU A 442 -17.29 -26.18 6.33
N ARG A 443 -16.29 -25.68 7.05
CA ARG A 443 -14.92 -25.50 6.60
C ARG A 443 -13.93 -26.07 7.62
#